data_492333862a6908081fe0398166763530
#
_entry.id   492333862a6908081fe0398166763530
#
_cell.length_a   1.000
_cell.length_b   1.000
_cell.length_c   1.000
_cell.angle_alpha   90.00
_cell.angle_beta   90.00
_cell.angle_gamma   90.00
#
_symmetry.space_group_name_H-M   'P 1'
#
loop_
_entity.id
_entity.type
_entity.pdbx_description
1 polymer ?
#
loop_
_entity_poly.entity_id
_entity_poly.type
_entity_poly.pdbx_seq_one_letter_code
_entity_poly.pdbx_strand_id
1 'polypeptide(L)'
;QHQSLQSLHFGLNNAALVNSISVTWPNTGVEVYTNINVNSTVKIVEGQGIQVINNNTANKIPGCTDVNSCNYEPEATVSNDTCEYLTSGEISGSQLVNPLETYSYTYSGGTSFSNYLWDVVNGTVVQGQGTNTIEVRWGIDVEGSLEIVGSNDDCSSAAVEYNVTMELPSGDDSNYSIARLWNEVLLEAIRNDLARPTVHARNLFHTSAAMYDAWSIVNN
;
A
#
# COMPACT_ATOMS: atom_id res chain seq x y z
N GLN A 1 -24.63 62.61 1.86
CA GLN A 1 -24.47 61.35 2.62
C GLN A 1 -23.82 60.33 1.72
N HIS A 2 -22.54 60.01 1.98
CA HIS A 2 -21.88 58.89 1.30
C HIS A 2 -22.35 57.59 1.96
N GLN A 3 -23.16 56.81 1.27
CA GLN A 3 -23.42 55.42 1.63
C GLN A 3 -22.24 54.60 1.08
N SER A 4 -21.49 53.97 1.98
CA SER A 4 -20.48 52.96 1.62
C SER A 4 -21.22 51.67 1.28
N LEU A 5 -21.13 51.22 0.02
CA LEU A 5 -21.63 49.94 -0.45
C LEU A 5 -20.61 48.82 -0.16
N GLN A 6 -20.11 48.77 1.05
CA GLN A 6 -19.16 47.75 1.42
C GLN A 6 -19.87 46.51 1.97
N SER A 7 -19.63 45.34 1.34
CA SER A 7 -20.13 44.07 1.84
C SER A 7 -19.48 43.73 3.18
N LEU A 8 -20.28 43.31 4.15
CA LEU A 8 -19.82 42.78 5.43
C LEU A 8 -19.61 41.27 5.29
N HIS A 9 -18.48 40.79 5.75
CA HIS A 9 -18.14 39.37 5.74
C HIS A 9 -18.07 38.84 7.17
N PHE A 10 -18.75 37.71 7.42
CA PHE A 10 -18.77 37.03 8.70
C PHE A 10 -18.19 35.64 8.54
N GLY A 11 -17.15 35.32 9.29
CA GLY A 11 -16.60 33.96 9.40
C GLY A 11 -17.46 33.15 10.36
N LEU A 12 -18.07 32.08 9.89
CA LEU A 12 -19.00 31.25 10.65
C LEU A 12 -18.44 29.89 11.02
N ASN A 13 -17.15 29.69 10.82
CA ASN A 13 -16.46 28.40 11.05
C ASN A 13 -17.23 27.25 10.35
N ASN A 14 -17.55 26.17 11.07
CA ASN A 14 -18.25 24.99 10.54
C ASN A 14 -19.79 25.08 10.66
N ALA A 15 -20.36 26.26 10.88
CA ALA A 15 -21.82 26.41 10.96
C ALA A 15 -22.46 26.09 9.60
N ALA A 16 -23.53 25.31 9.60
CA ALA A 16 -24.32 25.00 8.40
C ALA A 16 -25.43 26.05 8.13
N LEU A 17 -25.79 26.79 9.14
CA LEU A 17 -26.92 27.75 9.09
C LEU A 17 -26.65 28.92 10.01
N VAL A 18 -27.07 30.11 9.59
CA VAL A 18 -27.16 31.29 10.45
C VAL A 18 -28.55 31.31 11.07
N ASN A 19 -28.62 31.12 12.39
CA ASN A 19 -29.88 31.05 13.11
C ASN A 19 -30.65 32.37 13.03
N SER A 20 -29.96 33.51 13.20
CA SER A 20 -30.57 34.83 13.07
C SER A 20 -29.57 35.93 12.75
N ILE A 21 -30.02 36.92 11.98
CA ILE A 21 -29.35 38.21 11.77
C ILE A 21 -30.30 39.29 12.28
N SER A 22 -29.81 40.14 13.18
CA SER A 22 -30.53 41.31 13.67
C SER A 22 -29.93 42.57 13.07
N VAL A 23 -30.76 43.37 12.42
CA VAL A 23 -30.36 44.63 11.80
C VAL A 23 -31.13 45.77 12.47
N THR A 24 -30.40 46.77 12.99
CA THR A 24 -31.01 47.96 13.57
C THR A 24 -30.99 49.08 12.57
N TRP A 25 -32.15 49.52 12.16
CA TRP A 25 -32.32 50.63 11.23
C TRP A 25 -32.54 51.96 11.97
N PRO A 26 -31.97 53.07 11.45
CA PRO A 26 -32.10 54.36 12.13
C PRO A 26 -33.55 54.87 12.31
N ASN A 27 -34.45 54.48 11.40
CA ASN A 27 -35.81 55.03 11.37
C ASN A 27 -36.90 54.02 11.75
N THR A 28 -36.72 52.75 11.48
CA THR A 28 -37.77 51.72 11.65
C THR A 28 -37.48 50.73 12.78
N GLY A 29 -36.32 50.83 13.43
CA GLY A 29 -35.98 49.97 14.57
C GLY A 29 -35.28 48.70 14.17
N VAL A 30 -35.58 47.57 14.86
CA VAL A 30 -34.86 46.30 14.69
C VAL A 30 -35.68 45.33 13.85
N GLU A 31 -35.07 44.81 12.81
CA GLU A 31 -35.59 43.71 12.03
C GLU A 31 -34.72 42.44 12.26
N VAL A 32 -35.36 41.28 12.38
CA VAL A 32 -34.68 39.98 12.62
C VAL A 32 -35.00 39.01 11.49
N TYR A 33 -33.95 38.44 10.91
CA TYR A 33 -34.07 37.44 9.85
C TYR A 33 -33.49 36.12 10.33
N THR A 34 -34.17 35.03 10.05
CA THR A 34 -33.79 33.69 10.58
C THR A 34 -33.56 32.68 9.47
N ASN A 35 -32.86 31.61 9.79
CA ASN A 35 -32.63 30.45 8.89
C ASN A 35 -31.96 30.82 7.56
N ILE A 36 -30.89 31.59 7.62
CA ILE A 36 -30.13 31.99 6.44
C ILE A 36 -29.02 30.99 6.17
N ASN A 37 -28.97 30.48 4.96
CA ASN A 37 -27.91 29.54 4.56
C ASN A 37 -26.53 30.20 4.63
N VAL A 38 -25.54 29.47 5.15
CA VAL A 38 -24.13 29.89 5.09
C VAL A 38 -23.64 29.91 3.64
N ASN A 39 -22.49 30.51 3.40
CA ASN A 39 -21.92 30.68 2.05
C ASN A 39 -22.84 31.39 1.05
N SER A 40 -23.77 32.19 1.55
CA SER A 40 -24.67 33.01 0.74
C SER A 40 -24.36 34.49 0.87
N THR A 41 -24.59 35.24 -0.19
CA THR A 41 -24.58 36.69 -0.18
C THR A 41 -26.03 37.16 -0.13
N VAL A 42 -26.36 37.90 0.91
CA VAL A 42 -27.72 38.42 1.10
C VAL A 42 -27.70 39.94 1.06
N LYS A 43 -28.73 40.53 0.46
CA LYS A 43 -29.02 41.94 0.51
C LYS A 43 -30.22 42.17 1.44
N ILE A 44 -30.04 43.02 2.44
CA ILE A 44 -31.09 43.39 3.36
C ILE A 44 -31.45 44.86 3.08
N VAL A 45 -32.70 45.10 2.86
CA VAL A 45 -33.22 46.46 2.59
C VAL A 45 -34.33 46.77 3.61
N GLU A 46 -34.20 47.93 4.26
CA GLU A 46 -35.17 48.42 5.26
C GLU A 46 -36.59 48.31 4.74
N GLY A 47 -37.46 47.61 5.48
CA GLY A 47 -38.86 47.42 5.13
C GLY A 47 -39.17 46.55 3.92
N GLN A 48 -38.15 45.99 3.26
CA GLN A 48 -38.33 45.11 2.08
C GLN A 48 -37.89 43.65 2.35
N GLY A 49 -37.31 43.40 3.51
CA GLY A 49 -36.83 42.07 3.90
C GLY A 49 -35.47 41.70 3.33
N ILE A 50 -35.19 40.41 3.34
CA ILE A 50 -33.92 39.80 2.91
C ILE A 50 -34.03 39.25 1.49
N GLN A 51 -33.10 39.59 0.65
CA GLN A 51 -32.93 39.03 -0.71
C GLN A 51 -31.62 38.27 -0.79
N VAL A 52 -31.68 37.01 -1.18
CA VAL A 52 -30.51 36.21 -1.46
C VAL A 52 -30.03 36.57 -2.85
N ILE A 53 -28.82 37.18 -2.95
CA ILE A 53 -28.20 37.57 -4.22
C ILE A 53 -27.44 36.42 -4.85
N ASN A 54 -26.78 35.65 -4.01
CA ASN A 54 -26.04 34.48 -4.45
C ASN A 54 -26.11 33.40 -3.34
N ASN A 55 -26.75 32.30 -3.66
CA ASN A 55 -26.59 31.07 -2.91
C ASN A 55 -25.39 30.36 -3.54
N ASN A 56 -24.22 30.58 -2.97
CA ASN A 56 -23.13 29.66 -3.23
C ASN A 56 -23.40 28.38 -2.40
N THR A 57 -24.45 27.66 -2.73
CA THR A 57 -24.50 26.25 -2.54
C THR A 57 -23.45 25.72 -3.55
N ALA A 58 -22.17 25.87 -3.24
CA ALA A 58 -21.16 24.97 -3.83
C ALA A 58 -21.82 23.60 -3.77
N ASN A 59 -22.02 23.00 -4.93
CA ASN A 59 -22.69 21.74 -5.06
C ASN A 59 -21.91 20.77 -4.14
N LYS A 60 -22.41 20.62 -2.89
CA LYS A 60 -21.79 19.72 -1.92
C LYS A 60 -22.18 18.34 -2.37
N ILE A 61 -21.30 17.72 -3.10
CA ILE A 61 -21.43 16.33 -3.52
C ILE A 61 -20.81 15.51 -2.38
N PRO A 62 -21.61 14.84 -1.56
CA PRO A 62 -21.11 13.99 -0.51
C PRO A 62 -20.53 12.72 -1.12
N GLY A 63 -19.37 12.27 -0.65
CA GLY A 63 -18.72 11.07 -1.12
C GLY A 63 -17.39 10.87 -0.38
N CYS A 64 -16.65 9.84 -0.73
CA CYS A 64 -15.30 9.66 -0.21
C CYS A 64 -14.32 10.58 -0.94
N THR A 65 -13.67 11.48 -0.19
CA THR A 65 -12.70 12.46 -0.71
C THR A 65 -11.25 12.03 -0.53
N ASP A 66 -10.98 10.86 0.07
CA ASP A 66 -9.63 10.33 0.22
C ASP A 66 -9.21 9.55 -1.02
N VAL A 67 -8.19 10.03 -1.73
CA VAL A 67 -7.65 9.42 -2.95
C VAL A 67 -7.05 8.02 -2.73
N ASN A 68 -6.76 7.64 -1.48
CA ASN A 68 -6.23 6.34 -1.12
C ASN A 68 -7.31 5.32 -0.75
N SER A 69 -8.58 5.73 -0.75
CA SER A 69 -9.69 4.82 -0.45
C SER A 69 -10.15 4.07 -1.70
N CYS A 70 -10.74 2.91 -1.50
CA CYS A 70 -11.26 2.06 -2.57
C CYS A 70 -12.47 2.64 -3.29
N ASN A 71 -13.23 3.48 -2.61
CA ASN A 71 -14.42 4.13 -3.12
C ASN A 71 -14.23 5.66 -3.25
N TYR A 72 -13.02 6.09 -3.61
CA TYR A 72 -12.75 7.51 -3.89
C TYR A 72 -13.65 8.03 -5.01
N GLU A 73 -14.32 9.14 -4.74
CA GLU A 73 -15.18 9.83 -5.70
C GLU A 73 -14.55 11.18 -6.10
N PRO A 74 -13.97 11.32 -7.31
CA PRO A 74 -13.32 12.57 -7.74
C PRO A 74 -14.22 13.79 -7.71
N GLU A 75 -15.53 13.59 -7.89
CA GLU A 75 -16.54 14.66 -7.89
C GLU A 75 -16.99 15.05 -6.47
N ALA A 76 -16.64 14.26 -5.45
CA ALA A 76 -16.99 14.55 -4.08
C ALA A 76 -16.27 15.80 -3.59
N THR A 77 -17.03 16.73 -3.03
CA THR A 77 -16.53 18.00 -2.47
C THR A 77 -16.61 18.05 -0.94
N VAL A 78 -17.28 17.06 -0.34
CA VAL A 78 -17.45 16.93 1.12
C VAL A 78 -17.38 15.46 1.48
N SER A 79 -16.50 15.11 2.44
CA SER A 79 -16.46 13.76 2.99
C SER A 79 -17.79 13.41 3.66
N ASN A 80 -18.26 12.20 3.40
CA ASN A 80 -19.43 11.61 4.05
C ASN A 80 -19.03 10.53 5.08
N ASP A 81 -17.72 10.39 5.36
CA ASP A 81 -17.13 9.41 6.28
C ASP A 81 -17.41 7.94 5.89
N THR A 82 -17.68 7.69 4.60
CA THR A 82 -17.90 6.33 4.05
C THR A 82 -16.71 5.81 3.26
N CYS A 83 -15.52 6.37 3.47
CA CYS A 83 -14.32 5.86 2.80
C CYS A 83 -14.01 4.42 3.21
N GLU A 84 -13.82 3.56 2.21
CA GLU A 84 -13.51 2.15 2.40
C GLU A 84 -12.04 1.88 2.10
N TYR A 85 -11.40 1.04 2.93
CA TYR A 85 -10.00 0.67 2.79
C TYR A 85 -9.86 -0.85 2.88
N LEU A 86 -8.94 -1.40 2.09
CA LEU A 86 -8.55 -2.80 2.26
C LEU A 86 -7.59 -2.92 3.44
N THR A 87 -7.94 -3.76 4.41
CA THR A 87 -7.08 -4.02 5.56
C THR A 87 -6.07 -5.11 5.22
N SER A 88 -4.81 -4.86 5.53
CA SER A 88 -3.75 -5.85 5.38
C SER A 88 -3.83 -6.92 6.46
N GLY A 89 -3.45 -8.14 6.12
CA GLY A 89 -3.30 -9.26 7.03
C GLY A 89 -1.84 -9.50 7.40
N GLU A 90 -1.51 -10.76 7.62
CA GLU A 90 -0.18 -11.21 8.02
C GLU A 90 0.29 -12.38 7.14
N ILE A 91 1.60 -12.46 6.92
CA ILE A 91 2.24 -13.61 6.29
C ILE A 91 2.67 -14.57 7.38
N SER A 92 2.38 -15.85 7.21
CA SER A 92 2.81 -16.95 8.08
C SER A 92 3.63 -17.95 7.28
N GLY A 93 4.69 -18.47 7.89
CA GLY A 93 5.61 -19.43 7.30
C GLY A 93 6.91 -19.52 8.11
N SER A 94 7.90 -20.25 7.62
CA SER A 94 9.19 -20.34 8.29
C SER A 94 10.03 -19.09 8.05
N GLN A 95 10.54 -18.49 9.13
CA GLN A 95 11.53 -17.40 9.05
C GLN A 95 12.98 -17.90 8.93
N LEU A 96 13.22 -19.14 9.32
CA LEU A 96 14.50 -19.79 9.17
C LEU A 96 14.35 -20.96 8.19
N VAL A 97 15.12 -20.93 7.11
CA VAL A 97 14.99 -21.86 5.99
C VAL A 97 16.36 -22.34 5.52
N ASN A 98 16.39 -23.51 4.92
CA ASN A 98 17.61 -24.01 4.26
C ASN A 98 17.71 -23.47 2.84
N PRO A 99 18.91 -23.15 2.36
CA PRO A 99 19.14 -22.77 0.96
C PRO A 99 18.67 -23.87 0.00
N LEU A 100 18.15 -23.45 -1.15
CA LEU A 100 17.68 -24.30 -2.24
C LEU A 100 16.49 -25.23 -1.90
N GLU A 101 15.94 -25.14 -0.70
CA GLU A 101 14.74 -25.89 -0.32
C GLU A 101 13.47 -25.05 -0.54
N THR A 102 12.32 -25.72 -0.59
CA THR A 102 11.01 -25.09 -0.84
C THR A 102 10.20 -25.05 0.44
N TYR A 103 9.62 -23.87 0.71
CA TYR A 103 8.80 -23.60 1.88
C TYR A 103 7.49 -22.95 1.46
N SER A 104 6.44 -23.23 2.23
CA SER A 104 5.10 -22.67 2.00
C SER A 104 4.89 -21.44 2.88
N TYR A 105 4.28 -20.39 2.29
CA TYR A 105 3.90 -19.15 2.96
C TYR A 105 2.44 -18.85 2.68
N THR A 106 1.70 -18.46 3.72
CA THR A 106 0.27 -18.19 3.63
C THR A 106 -0.02 -16.80 4.17
N TYR A 107 -0.74 -16.02 3.37
CA TYR A 107 -1.33 -14.76 3.81
C TYR A 107 -2.68 -15.01 4.44
N SER A 108 -2.94 -14.46 5.63
CA SER A 108 -4.18 -14.61 6.38
C SER A 108 -4.53 -13.34 7.15
N GLY A 109 -5.80 -13.23 7.53
CA GLY A 109 -6.33 -12.03 8.18
C GLY A 109 -6.62 -10.92 7.16
N GLY A 110 -7.06 -9.77 7.66
CA GLY A 110 -7.43 -8.65 6.82
C GLY A 110 -8.65 -8.90 5.91
N THR A 111 -8.74 -8.10 4.85
CA THR A 111 -9.77 -8.27 3.82
C THR A 111 -9.43 -9.45 2.92
N SER A 112 -10.42 -10.22 2.48
CA SER A 112 -10.22 -11.22 1.42
C SER A 112 -10.07 -10.54 0.07
N PHE A 113 -9.02 -10.90 -0.67
CA PHE A 113 -8.72 -10.32 -1.96
C PHE A 113 -9.12 -11.25 -3.11
N SER A 114 -9.46 -10.66 -4.25
CA SER A 114 -9.68 -11.40 -5.50
C SER A 114 -8.37 -11.74 -6.21
N ASN A 115 -7.31 -10.98 -5.93
CA ASN A 115 -5.99 -11.20 -6.49
C ASN A 115 -4.89 -10.93 -5.44
N TYR A 116 -3.80 -11.71 -5.51
CA TYR A 116 -2.65 -11.63 -4.63
C TYR A 116 -1.39 -11.53 -5.47
N LEU A 117 -0.65 -10.43 -5.31
CA LEU A 117 0.63 -10.24 -5.98
C LEU A 117 1.74 -10.45 -4.96
N TRP A 118 2.53 -11.49 -5.16
CA TRP A 118 3.71 -11.80 -4.38
C TRP A 118 4.97 -11.36 -5.10
N ASP A 119 5.86 -10.70 -4.39
CA ASP A 119 7.23 -10.44 -4.79
C ASP A 119 8.19 -11.13 -3.81
N VAL A 120 9.29 -11.69 -4.34
CA VAL A 120 10.22 -12.50 -3.56
C VAL A 120 11.63 -12.11 -3.89
N VAL A 121 12.39 -11.71 -2.89
CA VAL A 121 13.82 -11.42 -2.98
C VAL A 121 14.62 -12.63 -2.51
N ASN A 122 15.62 -13.03 -3.27
CA ASN A 122 16.46 -14.21 -3.02
C ASN A 122 15.68 -15.54 -2.96
N GLY A 123 14.61 -15.62 -3.74
CA GLY A 123 13.82 -16.84 -3.89
C GLY A 123 13.03 -16.81 -5.20
N THR A 124 12.40 -17.91 -5.51
CA THR A 124 11.53 -18.06 -6.69
C THR A 124 10.21 -18.69 -6.28
N VAL A 125 9.12 -18.09 -6.64
CA VAL A 125 7.79 -18.67 -6.47
C VAL A 125 7.66 -19.84 -7.43
N VAL A 126 7.54 -21.06 -6.90
CA VAL A 126 7.40 -22.28 -7.71
C VAL A 126 5.95 -22.65 -7.92
N GLN A 127 5.07 -22.24 -7.01
CA GLN A 127 3.63 -22.47 -7.10
C GLN A 127 2.84 -21.42 -6.31
N GLY A 128 1.58 -21.17 -6.71
CA GLY A 128 0.61 -20.40 -5.92
C GLY A 128 0.59 -18.91 -6.20
N GLN A 129 1.39 -18.38 -7.14
CA GLN A 129 1.28 -16.97 -7.52
C GLN A 129 -0.15 -16.61 -7.91
N GLY A 130 -0.65 -15.48 -7.38
CA GLY A 130 -2.05 -15.04 -7.57
C GLY A 130 -3.02 -15.57 -6.50
N THR A 131 -2.57 -16.42 -5.58
CA THR A 131 -3.37 -16.95 -4.47
C THR A 131 -2.84 -16.49 -3.12
N ASN A 132 -3.59 -16.74 -2.05
CA ASN A 132 -3.16 -16.39 -0.69
C ASN A 132 -2.07 -17.30 -0.12
N THR A 133 -1.65 -18.34 -0.86
CA THR A 133 -0.62 -19.28 -0.43
C THR A 133 0.35 -19.54 -1.57
N ILE A 134 1.64 -19.39 -1.32
CA ILE A 134 2.69 -19.68 -2.28
C ILE A 134 3.69 -20.69 -1.74
N GLU A 135 4.37 -21.37 -2.66
CA GLU A 135 5.57 -22.12 -2.39
C GLU A 135 6.78 -21.39 -2.98
N VAL A 136 7.79 -21.15 -2.16
CA VAL A 136 8.99 -20.43 -2.53
C VAL A 136 10.19 -21.35 -2.39
N ARG A 137 10.95 -21.51 -3.46
CA ARG A 137 12.28 -22.12 -3.43
C ARG A 137 13.30 -21.01 -3.19
N TRP A 138 13.97 -21.07 -2.04
CA TRP A 138 14.94 -20.05 -1.63
C TRP A 138 16.26 -20.16 -2.38
N GLY A 139 16.96 -19.03 -2.50
CA GLY A 139 18.31 -18.95 -3.04
C GLY A 139 19.37 -19.34 -2.01
N ILE A 140 20.55 -18.75 -2.16
CA ILE A 140 21.73 -19.05 -1.33
C ILE A 140 22.24 -17.87 -0.51
N ASP A 141 21.68 -16.67 -0.71
CA ASP A 141 22.05 -15.50 0.09
C ASP A 141 21.52 -15.66 1.52
N VAL A 142 22.15 -14.99 2.47
CA VAL A 142 21.83 -15.14 3.90
C VAL A 142 20.44 -14.62 4.23
N GLU A 143 19.98 -13.63 3.50
CA GLU A 143 18.70 -12.95 3.74
C GLU A 143 17.81 -13.02 2.50
N GLY A 144 16.52 -13.13 2.71
CA GLY A 144 15.49 -13.02 1.71
C GLY A 144 14.26 -12.35 2.27
N SER A 145 13.35 -11.93 1.40
CA SER A 145 12.08 -11.36 1.82
C SER A 145 10.95 -11.74 0.89
N LEU A 146 9.76 -11.68 1.45
CA LEU A 146 8.49 -11.79 0.76
C LEU A 146 7.75 -10.47 0.92
N GLU A 147 7.12 -10.01 -0.13
CA GLU A 147 6.17 -8.92 -0.09
C GLU A 147 4.87 -9.39 -0.75
N ILE A 148 3.73 -9.01 -0.18
CA ILE A 148 2.42 -9.26 -0.77
C ILE A 148 1.59 -8.00 -0.81
N VAL A 149 0.94 -7.80 -1.95
CA VAL A 149 -0.11 -6.81 -2.15
C VAL A 149 -1.37 -7.53 -2.59
N GLY A 150 -2.44 -7.36 -1.82
CA GLY A 150 -3.77 -7.88 -2.20
C GLY A 150 -4.59 -6.81 -2.91
N SER A 151 -5.43 -7.21 -3.86
CA SER A 151 -6.30 -6.28 -4.58
C SER A 151 -7.68 -6.83 -4.84
N ASN A 152 -8.67 -5.92 -4.85
CA ASN A 152 -10.04 -6.14 -5.30
C ASN A 152 -10.37 -5.02 -6.29
N ASP A 153 -10.75 -5.38 -7.51
CA ASP A 153 -11.00 -4.44 -8.60
C ASP A 153 -9.88 -3.38 -8.73
N ASP A 154 -10.20 -2.11 -8.59
CA ASP A 154 -9.24 -0.99 -8.71
C ASP A 154 -8.55 -0.62 -7.38
N CYS A 155 -8.78 -1.39 -6.31
CA CYS A 155 -8.26 -1.09 -4.99
C CYS A 155 -7.20 -2.10 -4.55
N SER A 156 -6.11 -1.59 -3.95
CA SER A 156 -5.01 -2.41 -3.44
C SER A 156 -4.79 -2.15 -1.95
N SER A 157 -4.38 -3.19 -1.22
CA SER A 157 -3.95 -3.06 0.16
C SER A 157 -2.56 -2.42 0.26
N ALA A 158 -2.18 -1.99 1.46
CA ALA A 158 -0.78 -1.75 1.73
C ALA A 158 0.02 -3.05 1.57
N ALA A 159 1.28 -2.93 1.16
CA ALA A 159 2.20 -4.06 1.09
C ALA A 159 2.47 -4.63 2.49
N VAL A 160 2.60 -5.95 2.56
CA VAL A 160 3.00 -6.66 3.79
C VAL A 160 4.30 -7.37 3.52
N GLU A 161 5.31 -7.04 4.31
CA GLU A 161 6.65 -7.62 4.20
C GLU A 161 6.87 -8.73 5.22
N TYR A 162 7.68 -9.72 4.84
CA TYR A 162 8.08 -10.83 5.69
C TYR A 162 9.53 -11.22 5.39
N ASN A 163 10.40 -11.10 6.40
CA ASN A 163 11.82 -11.38 6.26
C ASN A 163 12.13 -12.84 6.61
N VAL A 164 13.04 -13.42 5.84
CA VAL A 164 13.48 -14.80 5.98
C VAL A 164 15.00 -14.84 6.03
N THR A 165 15.53 -15.66 6.92
CA THR A 165 16.98 -15.90 7.06
C THR A 165 17.30 -17.33 6.58
N MET A 166 18.33 -17.47 5.75
CA MET A 166 18.82 -18.77 5.33
C MET A 166 19.82 -19.31 6.35
N GLU A 167 19.55 -20.49 6.85
CA GLU A 167 20.48 -21.23 7.70
C GLU A 167 21.54 -21.87 6.82
N LEU A 168 22.69 -21.17 6.69
CA LEU A 168 23.80 -21.74 5.96
C LEU A 168 24.34 -22.92 6.76
N PRO A 169 24.62 -24.08 6.09
CA PRO A 169 25.18 -25.24 6.76
C PRO A 169 26.50 -24.88 7.44
N SER A 170 26.55 -25.07 8.74
CA SER A 170 27.85 -25.05 9.46
C SER A 170 28.65 -26.27 9.07
N GLY A 171 29.99 -26.17 9.09
CA GLY A 171 30.89 -27.28 8.72
C GLY A 171 30.66 -28.58 9.52
N ASP A 172 29.90 -28.53 10.59
CA ASP A 172 29.53 -29.66 11.45
C ASP A 172 28.15 -30.29 11.10
N ASP A 173 27.41 -29.72 10.14
CA ASP A 173 26.10 -30.25 9.76
C ASP A 173 26.25 -31.50 8.88
N SER A 174 25.87 -32.66 9.41
CA SER A 174 26.00 -33.97 8.76
C SER A 174 25.15 -34.12 7.49
N ASN A 175 24.20 -33.22 7.23
CA ASN A 175 23.23 -33.32 6.13
C ASN A 175 23.66 -32.57 4.87
N TYR A 176 24.42 -31.49 5.00
CA TYR A 176 24.83 -30.65 3.88
C TYR A 176 26.30 -30.21 4.03
N SER A 177 27.15 -30.60 3.12
CA SER A 177 28.48 -29.99 3.01
C SER A 177 28.39 -28.71 2.15
N ILE A 178 29.20 -27.70 2.45
CA ILE A 178 29.34 -26.49 1.62
C ILE A 178 29.65 -26.85 0.17
N ALA A 179 30.45 -27.89 -0.06
CA ALA A 179 30.76 -28.41 -1.39
C ALA A 179 29.50 -28.90 -2.13
N ARG A 180 28.57 -29.56 -1.43
CA ARG A 180 27.28 -29.99 -2.01
C ARG A 180 26.42 -28.77 -2.38
N LEU A 181 26.35 -27.77 -1.52
CA LEU A 181 25.60 -26.54 -1.79
C LEU A 181 26.11 -25.84 -3.07
N TRP A 182 27.43 -25.65 -3.19
CA TRP A 182 28.04 -25.07 -4.39
C TRP A 182 27.81 -25.91 -5.66
N ASN A 183 27.80 -27.22 -5.55
CA ASN A 183 27.47 -28.09 -6.68
C ASN A 183 26.01 -27.94 -7.11
N GLU A 184 25.06 -27.83 -6.19
CA GLU A 184 23.63 -27.60 -6.52
C GLU A 184 23.43 -26.24 -7.20
N VAL A 185 24.06 -25.17 -6.69
CA VAL A 185 24.04 -23.83 -7.32
C VAL A 185 24.58 -23.90 -8.76
N LEU A 186 25.70 -24.58 -8.97
CA LEU A 186 26.29 -24.74 -10.30
C LEU A 186 25.38 -25.56 -11.23
N LEU A 187 24.73 -26.61 -10.73
CA LEU A 187 23.81 -27.43 -11.50
C LEU A 187 22.55 -26.61 -11.86
N GLU A 188 22.06 -25.76 -10.98
CA GLU A 188 20.94 -24.86 -11.25
C GLU A 188 21.30 -23.84 -12.34
N ALA A 189 22.47 -23.22 -12.24
CA ALA A 189 22.95 -22.32 -13.28
C ALA A 189 23.09 -23.03 -14.65
N ILE A 190 23.49 -24.29 -14.66
CA ILE A 190 23.58 -25.11 -15.87
C ILE A 190 22.18 -25.43 -16.44
N ARG A 191 21.18 -25.71 -15.59
CA ARG A 191 19.80 -25.98 -16.02
C ARG A 191 19.15 -24.75 -16.67
N ASN A 192 19.53 -23.57 -16.20
CA ASN A 192 18.98 -22.30 -16.69
C ASN A 192 19.75 -21.71 -17.88
N ASP A 193 20.91 -22.26 -18.26
CA ASP A 193 21.69 -21.83 -19.42
C ASP A 193 21.33 -22.64 -20.66
N LEU A 194 21.58 -22.05 -21.83
CA LEU A 194 21.48 -22.76 -23.10
C LEU A 194 22.50 -23.90 -23.16
N ALA A 195 22.10 -25.04 -23.71
CA ALA A 195 22.92 -26.26 -23.80
C ALA A 195 24.28 -26.01 -24.45
N ARG A 196 25.33 -25.92 -23.61
CA ARG A 196 26.73 -25.75 -23.98
C ARG A 196 27.58 -26.78 -23.25
N PRO A 197 27.54 -28.08 -23.62
CA PRO A 197 28.12 -29.17 -22.85
C PRO A 197 29.60 -28.98 -22.50
N THR A 198 30.40 -28.44 -23.42
CA THR A 198 31.84 -28.19 -23.20
C THR A 198 32.11 -27.07 -22.21
N VAL A 199 31.26 -26.02 -22.20
CA VAL A 199 31.35 -24.93 -21.21
C VAL A 199 30.96 -25.44 -19.84
N HIS A 200 29.87 -26.20 -19.74
CA HIS A 200 29.39 -26.78 -18.49
C HIS A 200 30.39 -27.74 -17.89
N ALA A 201 30.98 -28.62 -18.70
CA ALA A 201 32.03 -29.53 -18.24
C ALA A 201 33.24 -28.78 -17.69
N ARG A 202 33.66 -27.69 -18.33
CA ARG A 202 34.75 -26.85 -17.86
C ARG A 202 34.41 -26.16 -16.54
N ASN A 203 33.18 -25.60 -16.43
CA ASN A 203 32.74 -24.93 -15.20
C ASN A 203 32.66 -25.90 -14.02
N LEU A 204 32.12 -27.09 -14.21
CA LEU A 204 32.12 -28.18 -13.22
C LEU A 204 33.54 -28.55 -12.77
N PHE A 205 34.49 -28.69 -13.72
CA PHE A 205 35.87 -28.98 -13.41
C PHE A 205 36.52 -27.87 -12.56
N HIS A 206 36.39 -26.60 -12.98
CA HIS A 206 37.00 -25.48 -12.26
C HIS A 206 36.44 -25.33 -10.84
N THR A 207 35.15 -25.49 -10.66
CA THR A 207 34.53 -25.42 -9.33
C THR A 207 35.00 -26.56 -8.44
N SER A 208 35.08 -27.79 -8.98
CA SER A 208 35.56 -28.95 -8.22
C SER A 208 37.06 -28.83 -7.86
N ALA A 209 37.90 -28.31 -8.76
CA ALA A 209 39.30 -28.04 -8.49
C ALA A 209 39.47 -26.98 -7.39
N ALA A 210 38.73 -25.87 -7.45
CA ALA A 210 38.79 -24.82 -6.43
C ALA A 210 38.34 -25.32 -5.05
N MET A 211 37.31 -26.16 -4.99
CA MET A 211 36.88 -26.80 -3.74
C MET A 211 37.94 -27.75 -3.17
N TYR A 212 38.60 -28.54 -4.03
CA TYR A 212 39.70 -29.42 -3.62
C TYR A 212 40.88 -28.61 -3.10
N ASP A 213 41.30 -27.56 -3.80
CA ASP A 213 42.40 -26.69 -3.37
C ASP A 213 42.11 -26.05 -2.01
N ALA A 214 40.88 -25.50 -1.82
CA ALA A 214 40.47 -24.95 -0.54
C ALA A 214 40.48 -25.99 0.59
N TRP A 215 40.00 -27.21 0.33
CA TRP A 215 40.04 -28.31 1.30
C TRP A 215 41.47 -28.73 1.65
N SER A 216 42.34 -28.81 0.67
CA SER A 216 43.75 -29.23 0.87
C SER A 216 44.53 -28.26 1.74
N ILE A 217 44.26 -26.96 1.67
CA ILE A 217 44.88 -25.92 2.50
C ILE A 217 44.53 -26.09 3.99
N VAL A 218 43.29 -26.50 4.27
CA VAL A 218 42.78 -26.60 5.65
C VAL A 218 43.18 -27.94 6.29
N ASN A 219 43.45 -29.01 5.49
CA ASN A 219 43.71 -30.37 5.96
C ASN A 219 45.15 -30.85 5.78
N ASN A 220 46.07 -29.96 5.36
CA ASN A 220 47.52 -30.13 5.40
C ASN A 220 48.13 -29.23 6.47
#